data_9b9dde996e1b42548f2782bf1a7195ba
#
_entry.id   9b9dde996e1b42548f2782bf1a7195ba
#
_cell.length_a   1.000
_cell.length_b   1.000
_cell.length_c   1.000
_cell.angle_alpha   90.00
_cell.angle_beta   90.00
_cell.angle_gamma   90.00
#
_symmetry.space_group_name_H-M   'P 1'
#
loop_
_entity.id
_entity.type
_entity.pdbx_description
1 polymer ?
#
loop_
_entity_poly.entity_id
_entity_poly.type
_entity_poly.pdbx_seq_one_letter_code
_entity_poly.pdbx_strand_id
1 'polypeptide(L)' 'MTERQDKFIDIYSKTGNATKSAIEAGYSQKTAKQKGYELKNLLRKEIN' A
#
# COMPACT_ATOMS: atom_id res chain seq x y z
N MET A 1 9.56 7.90 -4.90
CA MET A 1 8.91 6.72 -4.30
C MET A 1 9.66 5.46 -4.63
N THR A 2 9.56 4.44 -3.78
CA THR A 2 10.25 3.16 -4.02
C THR A 2 9.40 2.28 -4.95
N GLU A 3 10.05 1.25 -5.52
CA GLU A 3 9.33 0.29 -6.35
C GLU A 3 8.19 -0.39 -5.61
N ARG A 4 8.38 -0.66 -4.32
CA ARG A 4 7.34 -1.28 -3.50
C ARG A 4 6.14 -0.38 -3.34
N GLN A 5 6.38 0.91 -3.14
CA GLN A 5 5.30 1.88 -3.02
C GLN A 5 4.54 2.00 -4.34
N ASP A 6 5.26 2.01 -5.45
CA ASP A 6 4.62 2.05 -6.77
C ASP A 6 3.75 0.81 -7.01
N LYS A 7 4.26 -0.37 -6.65
CA LYS A 7 3.49 -1.61 -6.76
C LYS A 7 2.26 -1.57 -5.86
N PHE A 8 2.43 -1.06 -4.63
CA PHE A 8 1.31 -0.94 -3.70
C PHE A 8 0.20 -0.08 -4.30
N ILE A 9 0.56 1.07 -4.83
CA ILE A 9 -0.41 2.00 -5.40
C ILE A 9 -1.16 1.36 -6.55
N ASP A 10 -0.44 0.68 -7.44
CA ASP A 10 -1.04 0.00 -8.59
C ASP A 10 -2.03 -1.07 -8.15
N ILE A 11 -1.62 -1.92 -7.21
CA ILE A 11 -2.47 -3.00 -6.72
C ILE A 11 -3.65 -2.45 -5.92
N TYR A 12 -3.39 -1.46 -5.08
CA TYR A 12 -4.44 -0.86 -4.26
C TYR A 12 -5.52 -0.21 -5.10
N SER A 13 -5.14 0.44 -6.18
CA SER A 13 -6.11 1.07 -7.08
C SER A 13 -7.03 0.06 -7.75
N LYS A 14 -6.57 -1.19 -7.88
CA LYS A 14 -7.36 -2.27 -8.47
C LYS A 14 -8.20 -3.02 -7.46
N THR A 15 -7.63 -3.27 -6.26
CA THR A 15 -8.29 -4.13 -5.26
C THR A 15 -9.01 -3.36 -4.18
N GLY A 16 -8.53 -2.17 -3.85
CA GLY A 16 -9.07 -1.40 -2.74
C GLY A 16 -8.73 -1.97 -1.36
N ASN A 17 -7.86 -2.98 -1.29
CA ASN A 17 -7.47 -3.63 -0.05
C ASN A 17 -6.01 -3.32 0.28
N ALA A 18 -5.81 -2.42 1.25
CA ALA A 18 -4.47 -1.95 1.59
C ALA A 18 -3.55 -3.04 2.12
N THR A 19 -4.07 -3.90 3.00
CA THR A 19 -3.26 -4.98 3.58
C THR A 19 -2.81 -5.97 2.51
N LYS A 20 -3.73 -6.42 1.69
CA LYS A 20 -3.43 -7.36 0.61
C LYS A 20 -2.47 -6.74 -0.40
N SER A 21 -2.69 -5.48 -0.73
CA SER A 21 -1.83 -4.76 -1.67
C SER A 21 -0.41 -4.66 -1.15
N ALA A 22 -0.24 -4.42 0.15
CA ALA A 22 1.08 -4.36 0.75
C ALA A 22 1.79 -5.72 0.70
N ILE A 23 1.07 -6.81 0.96
CA ILE A 23 1.64 -8.15 0.88
C ILE A 23 2.11 -8.44 -0.54
N GLU A 24 1.28 -8.16 -1.52
CA GLU A 24 1.62 -8.38 -2.92
C GLU A 24 2.74 -7.46 -3.40
N ALA A 25 2.86 -6.29 -2.81
CA ALA A 25 3.93 -5.36 -3.14
C ALA A 25 5.29 -5.78 -2.58
N GLY A 26 5.32 -6.75 -1.66
CA GLY A 26 6.56 -7.29 -1.13
C GLY A 26 6.77 -7.10 0.37
N TYR A 27 5.78 -6.58 1.07
CA TYR A 27 5.86 -6.47 2.54
C TYR A 27 5.43 -7.77 3.20
N SER A 28 5.99 -8.05 4.38
CA SER A 28 5.62 -9.26 5.13
C SER A 28 4.21 -9.12 5.69
N GLN A 29 3.57 -10.26 6.00
CA GLN A 29 2.22 -10.26 6.56
C GLN A 29 2.12 -9.42 7.84
N LYS A 30 3.13 -9.51 8.69
CA LYS A 30 3.15 -8.75 9.94
C LYS A 30 3.26 -7.25 9.69
N THR A 31 4.07 -6.87 8.71
CA THR A 31 4.31 -5.48 8.38
C THR A 31 3.24 -4.92 7.47
N ALA A 32 2.61 -5.77 6.66
CA ALA A 32 1.64 -5.34 5.66
C ALA A 32 0.46 -4.58 6.25
N LYS A 33 -0.02 -5.00 7.41
CA LYS A 33 -1.12 -4.33 8.09
C LYS A 33 -0.76 -2.88 8.39
N GLN A 34 0.41 -2.69 8.98
CA GLN A 34 0.88 -1.37 9.37
C GLN A 34 1.30 -0.55 8.15
N LYS A 35 2.07 -1.15 7.25
CA LYS A 35 2.53 -0.44 6.06
C LYS A 35 1.40 -0.10 5.11
N GLY A 36 0.44 -1.00 4.97
CA GLY A 36 -0.74 -0.73 4.16
C GLY A 36 -1.51 0.47 4.68
N TYR A 37 -1.68 0.55 5.97
CA TYR A 37 -2.36 1.67 6.62
C TYR A 37 -1.59 2.97 6.42
N GLU A 38 -0.28 2.94 6.60
CA GLU A 38 0.56 4.12 6.41
C GLU A 38 0.54 4.62 4.97
N LEU A 39 0.67 3.70 4.02
CA LEU A 39 0.67 4.05 2.61
C LEU A 39 -0.68 4.58 2.15
N LYS A 40 -1.75 4.00 2.67
CA LYS A 40 -3.10 4.49 2.40
C LYS A 40 -3.26 5.92 2.89
N ASN A 41 -2.75 6.23 4.07
CA ASN A 41 -2.83 7.58 4.62
C ASN A 41 -2.00 8.58 3.81
N LEU A 42 -0.84 8.15 3.32
CA LEU A 42 -0.01 8.99 2.47
C LEU A 42 -0.72 9.36 1.17
N LEU A 43 -1.35 8.38 0.54
CA LEU A 43 -2.12 8.61 -0.67
C LEU A 43 -3.26 9.58 -0.42
N ARG A 44 -3.93 9.41 0.72
CA ARG A 44 -5.04 10.28 1.08
C ARG A 44 -4.60 11.72 1.28
N LYS A 45 -3.41 11.92 1.84
CA LYS A 45 -2.86 13.26 2.04
C LYS A 45 -2.50 13.93 0.73
N GLU A 46 -2.01 13.18 -0.22
CA GLU A 46 -1.62 13.73 -1.52
C GLU A 46 -2.81 14.14 -2.37
N ILE A 47 -3.93 13.44 -2.20
CA ILE A 47 -5.15 13.73 -2.95
C ILE A 47 -5.87 14.96 -2.40
N ASN A 48 -5.69 15.26 -1.14
CA ASN A 48 -6.23 16.45 -0.53
C ASN A 48 -5.29 17.63 -0.77
#